data_574a9892bf10932b3c5d3f8c6703a42c
#
_entry.id   574a9892bf10932b3c5d3f8c6703a42c
#
_cell.length_a   1.000
_cell.length_b   1.000
_cell.length_c   1.000
_cell.angle_alpha   90.00
_cell.angle_beta   90.00
_cell.angle_gamma   90.00
#
_symmetry.space_group_name_H-M   'P 1'
#
loop_
_entity.id
_entity.type
_entity.pdbx_description
1 polymer ?
#
loop_
_entity_poly.entity_id
_entity_poly.type
_entity_poly.pdbx_seq_one_letter_code
_entity_poly.pdbx_strand_id
1 'polypeptide(L)'
;MNNRIINLDDIISNDEYGNIRSSKRKEMIEFKKFRRLDVGPVASLYFESRDTMIYQIQEMAYVEKITREELGEELASYNPLVPNGRELTATMMIEIDDPLRRKNFLSRLGGIEEKVKIVISGYEIYADYEKDVDRTSSEGKASAVHFLHFKFTDELIKAFKNKDNIIQIGIDHEAYGHLSIVSDRVREELAKEFI
;
A
#
# COMPACT_ATOMS: atom_id res chain seq x y z
N MET A 1 1.26 -23.08 7.40
CA MET A 1 0.67 -21.88 8.02
C MET A 1 1.30 -20.68 7.33
N ASN A 2 0.50 -19.87 6.64
CA ASN A 2 1.04 -18.64 6.03
C ASN A 2 1.44 -17.70 7.17
N ASN A 3 2.72 -17.60 7.47
CA ASN A 3 3.22 -16.66 8.48
C ASN A 3 3.06 -15.23 7.93
N ARG A 4 2.08 -14.48 8.43
CA ARG A 4 1.79 -13.11 8.02
C ARG A 4 2.49 -12.06 8.89
N ILE A 5 3.32 -12.51 9.82
CA ILE A 5 4.16 -11.64 10.66
C ILE A 5 5.60 -11.75 10.17
N ILE A 6 6.25 -10.63 10.02
CA ILE A 6 7.68 -10.54 9.71
C ILE A 6 8.44 -10.55 11.03
N ASN A 7 9.39 -11.46 11.15
CA ASN A 7 10.27 -11.59 12.32
C ASN A 7 11.70 -11.21 11.96
N LEU A 8 12.54 -11.05 12.97
CA LEU A 8 13.97 -10.74 12.79
C LEU A 8 14.71 -11.72 11.88
N ASP A 9 14.31 -13.00 11.88
CA ASP A 9 14.95 -14.05 11.07
C ASP A 9 14.56 -13.97 9.58
N ASP A 10 13.55 -13.18 9.24
CA ASP A 10 13.17 -12.92 7.85
C ASP A 10 14.06 -11.84 7.21
N ILE A 11 14.82 -11.08 8.02
CA ILE A 11 15.70 -9.99 7.60
C ILE A 11 17.15 -10.47 7.67
N ILE A 12 17.80 -10.53 6.52
CA ILE A 12 19.21 -10.92 6.42
C ILE A 12 20.14 -9.77 6.78
N SER A 13 21.41 -10.07 7.05
CA SER A 13 22.41 -9.05 7.39
C SER A 13 22.61 -8.05 6.25
N ASN A 14 23.01 -6.82 6.57
CA ASN A 14 23.27 -5.79 5.58
C ASN A 14 24.37 -6.18 4.57
N ASP A 15 25.36 -6.95 5.00
CA ASP A 15 26.43 -7.45 4.14
C ASP A 15 25.91 -8.49 3.13
N GLU A 16 25.12 -9.45 3.58
CA GLU A 16 24.47 -10.44 2.71
C GLU A 16 23.51 -9.75 1.74
N TYR A 17 22.69 -8.83 2.25
CA TYR A 17 21.76 -8.09 1.41
C TYR A 17 22.47 -7.26 0.34
N GLY A 18 23.55 -6.58 0.69
CA GLY A 18 24.39 -5.80 -0.25
C GLY A 18 24.82 -6.61 -1.48
N ASN A 19 25.17 -7.90 -1.27
CA ASN A 19 25.57 -8.80 -2.35
C ASN A 19 24.45 -9.16 -3.32
N ILE A 20 23.20 -9.24 -2.84
CA ILE A 20 22.03 -9.64 -3.65
C ILE A 20 21.07 -8.48 -3.98
N ARG A 21 21.30 -7.30 -3.44
CA ARG A 21 20.41 -6.14 -3.56
C ARG A 21 19.98 -5.84 -4.99
N SER A 22 20.95 -5.87 -5.93
CA SER A 22 20.68 -5.58 -7.34
C SER A 22 19.69 -6.58 -7.97
N SER A 23 19.84 -7.87 -7.66
CA SER A 23 18.92 -8.91 -8.13
C SER A 23 17.56 -8.83 -7.45
N LYS A 24 17.54 -8.60 -6.13
CA LYS A 24 16.30 -8.42 -5.37
C LYS A 24 15.49 -7.22 -5.82
N ARG A 25 16.15 -6.11 -6.16
CA ARG A 25 15.48 -4.95 -6.73
C ARG A 25 14.78 -5.25 -8.06
N LYS A 26 15.44 -6.00 -8.96
CA LYS A 26 14.84 -6.41 -10.24
C LYS A 26 13.64 -7.33 -10.02
N GLU A 27 13.78 -8.31 -9.15
CA GLU A 27 12.70 -9.23 -8.77
C GLU A 27 11.50 -8.47 -8.21
N MET A 28 11.74 -7.52 -7.31
CA MET A 28 10.67 -6.72 -6.70
C MET A 28 9.98 -5.77 -7.68
N ILE A 29 10.68 -5.21 -8.66
CA ILE A 29 10.07 -4.41 -9.73
C ILE A 29 9.07 -5.26 -10.52
N GLU A 30 9.43 -6.48 -10.90
CA GLU A 30 8.52 -7.39 -11.61
C GLU A 30 7.35 -7.83 -10.72
N PHE A 31 7.62 -8.15 -9.44
CA PHE A 31 6.59 -8.52 -8.48
C PHE A 31 5.55 -7.42 -8.26
N LYS A 32 6.00 -6.16 -8.11
CA LYS A 32 5.12 -5.00 -7.90
C LYS A 32 4.34 -4.57 -9.14
N LYS A 33 4.65 -5.09 -10.33
CA LYS A 33 4.06 -4.69 -11.61
C LYS A 33 2.53 -4.81 -11.65
N PHE A 34 1.97 -5.85 -11.00
CA PHE A 34 0.53 -6.06 -10.91
C PHE A 34 -0.04 -5.73 -9.53
N ARG A 35 0.71 -4.99 -8.73
CA ARG A 35 0.31 -4.50 -7.40
C ARG A 35 0.20 -2.99 -7.35
N ARG A 36 0.39 -2.31 -8.47
CA ARG A 36 0.20 -0.86 -8.61
C ARG A 36 -1.03 -0.57 -9.42
N LEU A 37 -1.84 0.39 -8.94
CA LEU A 37 -2.98 0.94 -9.67
C LEU A 37 -2.96 2.46 -9.57
N ASP A 38 -2.97 3.12 -10.73
CA ASP A 38 -3.09 4.57 -10.79
C ASP A 38 -4.57 4.96 -10.72
N VAL A 39 -4.90 5.93 -9.87
CA VAL A 39 -6.25 6.48 -9.70
C VAL A 39 -6.20 7.96 -10.05
N GLY A 40 -6.52 8.27 -11.31
CA GLY A 40 -6.32 9.60 -11.87
C GLY A 40 -4.85 9.93 -12.17
N PRO A 41 -4.51 11.23 -12.39
CA PRO A 41 -3.22 11.63 -12.96
C PRO A 41 -2.05 11.68 -11.97
N VAL A 42 -2.30 11.65 -10.67
CA VAL A 42 -1.24 11.85 -9.66
C VAL A 42 -1.31 10.94 -8.44
N ALA A 43 -2.39 10.17 -8.27
CA ALA A 43 -2.50 9.21 -7.16
C ALA A 43 -2.23 7.80 -7.64
N SER A 44 -1.37 7.08 -6.93
CA SER A 44 -1.08 5.65 -7.18
C SER A 44 -1.26 4.88 -5.89
N LEU A 45 -1.92 3.72 -5.96
CA LEU A 45 -1.98 2.76 -4.86
C LEU A 45 -1.00 1.62 -5.13
N TYR A 46 -0.11 1.37 -4.19
CA TYR A 46 0.80 0.24 -4.16
C TYR A 46 0.27 -0.77 -3.14
N PHE A 47 -0.31 -1.88 -3.61
CA PHE A 47 -0.86 -2.91 -2.74
C PHE A 47 0.27 -3.74 -2.14
N GLU A 48 0.28 -3.80 -0.82
CA GLU A 48 1.33 -4.44 -0.07
C GLU A 48 1.09 -5.95 0.09
N SER A 49 2.15 -6.63 0.45
CA SER A 49 2.20 -8.04 0.81
C SER A 49 3.31 -8.25 1.84
N ARG A 50 3.39 -9.45 2.40
CA ARG A 50 4.52 -9.80 3.26
C ARG A 50 5.87 -9.57 2.55
N ASP A 51 5.97 -9.95 1.28
CA ASP A 51 7.22 -9.84 0.51
C ASP A 51 7.61 -8.38 0.22
N THR A 52 6.62 -7.51 -0.05
CA THR A 52 6.89 -6.07 -0.25
C THR A 52 7.34 -5.42 1.05
N MET A 53 6.82 -5.83 2.19
CA MET A 53 7.20 -5.29 3.50
C MET A 53 8.57 -5.81 3.95
N ILE A 54 8.89 -7.08 3.74
CA ILE A 54 10.26 -7.60 3.96
C ILE A 54 11.26 -6.79 3.12
N TYR A 55 10.94 -6.59 1.84
CA TYR A 55 11.81 -5.82 0.96
C TYR A 55 11.98 -4.37 1.46
N GLN A 56 10.91 -3.73 1.91
CA GLN A 56 10.95 -2.35 2.43
C GLN A 56 11.82 -2.26 3.68
N ILE A 57 11.62 -3.14 4.66
CA ILE A 57 12.43 -3.20 5.89
C ILE A 57 13.91 -3.44 5.55
N GLN A 58 14.18 -4.37 4.63
CA GLN A 58 15.54 -4.70 4.22
C GLN A 58 16.25 -3.52 3.52
N GLU A 59 15.54 -2.78 2.65
CA GLU A 59 16.09 -1.56 2.02
C GLU A 59 16.36 -0.47 3.05
N MET A 60 15.45 -0.24 4.01
CA MET A 60 15.64 0.72 5.09
C MET A 60 16.86 0.36 5.95
N ALA A 61 16.92 -0.91 6.39
CA ALA A 61 18.03 -1.41 7.19
C ALA A 61 19.38 -1.21 6.48
N TYR A 62 19.43 -1.51 5.18
CA TYR A 62 20.65 -1.36 4.38
C TYR A 62 21.05 0.10 4.18
N VAL A 63 20.11 0.98 3.82
CA VAL A 63 20.39 2.38 3.47
C VAL A 63 20.73 3.20 4.72
N GLU A 64 19.99 2.99 5.80
CA GLU A 64 20.17 3.72 7.07
C GLU A 64 21.16 3.04 8.00
N LYS A 65 21.72 1.88 7.59
CA LYS A 65 22.66 1.07 8.37
C LYS A 65 22.12 0.67 9.74
N ILE A 66 20.83 0.35 9.78
CA ILE A 66 20.14 -0.10 10.98
C ILE A 66 20.75 -1.41 11.45
N THR A 67 21.06 -1.50 12.73
CA THR A 67 21.59 -2.73 13.35
C THR A 67 20.48 -3.73 13.62
N ARG A 68 20.85 -4.99 13.87
CA ARG A 68 19.85 -6.05 14.16
C ARG A 68 19.05 -5.74 15.44
N GLU A 69 19.66 -5.07 16.39
CA GLU A 69 19.04 -4.67 17.66
C GLU A 69 17.98 -3.58 17.45
N GLU A 70 18.19 -2.70 16.47
CA GLU A 70 17.29 -1.59 16.15
C GLU A 70 16.13 -2.01 15.22
N LEU A 71 16.22 -3.16 14.53
CA LEU A 71 15.19 -3.65 13.61
C LEU A 71 13.81 -3.86 14.26
N GLY A 72 13.76 -3.97 15.60
CA GLY A 72 12.50 -4.14 16.31
C GLY A 72 11.49 -3.01 16.07
N GLU A 73 11.96 -1.77 15.96
CA GLU A 73 11.11 -0.59 15.69
C GLU A 73 10.58 -0.61 14.27
N GLU A 74 11.44 -0.97 13.30
CA GLU A 74 11.03 -1.12 11.89
C GLU A 74 9.99 -2.24 11.71
N LEU A 75 10.22 -3.39 12.35
CA LEU A 75 9.26 -4.49 12.32
C LEU A 75 7.90 -4.09 12.91
N ALA A 76 7.90 -3.34 14.01
CA ALA A 76 6.67 -2.85 14.63
C ALA A 76 5.92 -1.87 13.72
N SER A 77 6.66 -1.03 12.96
CA SER A 77 6.09 -0.03 12.06
C SER A 77 5.53 -0.63 10.77
N TYR A 78 6.18 -1.67 10.22
CA TYR A 78 5.78 -2.24 8.92
C TYR A 78 4.90 -3.49 9.00
N ASN A 79 4.93 -4.24 10.10
CA ASN A 79 4.07 -5.42 10.27
C ASN A 79 2.56 -5.13 10.16
N PRO A 80 2.03 -3.99 10.62
CA PRO A 80 0.63 -3.65 10.41
C PRO A 80 0.23 -3.57 8.94
N LEU A 81 1.17 -3.30 8.02
CA LEU A 81 0.91 -3.21 6.58
C LEU A 81 0.93 -4.57 5.87
N VAL A 82 1.27 -5.66 6.57
CA VAL A 82 1.17 -7.02 6.01
C VAL A 82 -0.29 -7.47 6.03
N PRO A 83 -0.91 -7.78 4.88
CA PRO A 83 -2.30 -8.22 4.82
C PRO A 83 -2.56 -9.46 5.69
N ASN A 84 -3.62 -9.43 6.48
CA ASN A 84 -3.94 -10.48 7.45
C ASN A 84 -4.75 -11.68 6.87
N GLY A 85 -5.06 -11.64 5.58
CA GLY A 85 -5.86 -12.67 4.90
C GLY A 85 -7.33 -12.32 4.69
N ARG A 86 -7.79 -11.22 5.30
CA ARG A 86 -9.14 -10.69 5.16
C ARG A 86 -9.13 -9.18 4.84
N GLU A 87 -8.00 -8.69 4.38
CA GLU A 87 -7.84 -7.30 3.97
C GLU A 87 -6.87 -7.18 2.81
N LEU A 88 -6.96 -6.08 2.10
CA LEU A 88 -5.89 -5.55 1.26
C LEU A 88 -5.31 -4.33 1.97
N THR A 89 -4.00 -4.23 2.00
CA THR A 89 -3.29 -3.05 2.47
C THR A 89 -2.63 -2.35 1.31
N ALA A 90 -2.60 -1.03 1.33
CA ALA A 90 -1.99 -0.26 0.26
C ALA A 90 -1.28 1.00 0.78
N THR A 91 -0.15 1.31 0.18
CA THR A 91 0.47 2.62 0.28
C THR A 91 -0.05 3.48 -0.86
N MET A 92 -0.83 4.52 -0.55
CA MET A 92 -1.24 5.53 -1.52
C MET A 92 -0.20 6.64 -1.57
N MET A 93 0.23 6.99 -2.78
CA MET A 93 1.19 8.07 -3.03
C MET A 93 0.59 9.12 -3.93
N ILE A 94 0.82 10.40 -3.60
CA ILE A 94 0.54 11.54 -4.48
C ILE A 94 1.85 11.92 -5.17
N GLU A 95 1.97 11.51 -6.42
CA GLU A 95 3.19 11.58 -7.22
C GLU A 95 3.20 12.83 -8.11
N ILE A 96 3.82 13.90 -7.64
CA ILE A 96 4.01 15.17 -8.34
C ILE A 96 5.47 15.57 -8.20
N ASP A 97 6.22 15.64 -9.30
CA ASP A 97 7.67 15.89 -9.28
C ASP A 97 8.00 17.30 -8.80
N ASP A 98 7.30 18.32 -9.32
CA ASP A 98 7.55 19.71 -8.94
C ASP A 98 7.14 19.99 -7.47
N PRO A 99 8.09 20.41 -6.61
CA PRO A 99 7.82 20.59 -5.18
C PRO A 99 6.78 21.67 -4.88
N LEU A 100 6.76 22.76 -5.65
CA LEU A 100 5.83 23.87 -5.44
C LEU A 100 4.42 23.45 -5.85
N ARG A 101 4.30 22.82 -7.01
CA ARG A 101 3.04 22.25 -7.50
C ARG A 101 2.51 21.20 -6.52
N ARG A 102 3.38 20.30 -6.03
CA ARG A 102 3.02 19.29 -5.03
C ARG A 102 2.51 19.92 -3.74
N LYS A 103 3.22 20.92 -3.19
CA LYS A 103 2.79 21.65 -1.98
C LYS A 103 1.40 22.25 -2.15
N ASN A 104 1.18 22.98 -3.26
CA ASN A 104 -0.09 23.63 -3.56
C ASN A 104 -1.23 22.63 -3.81
N PHE A 105 -0.91 21.46 -4.35
CA PHE A 105 -1.89 20.41 -4.57
C PHE A 105 -2.29 19.75 -3.25
N LEU A 106 -1.33 19.34 -2.42
CA LEU A 106 -1.57 18.70 -1.13
C LEU A 106 -2.32 19.61 -0.14
N SER A 107 -2.17 20.93 -0.23
CA SER A 107 -2.91 21.87 0.65
C SER A 107 -4.42 21.88 0.44
N ARG A 108 -4.92 21.21 -0.62
CA ARG A 108 -6.35 21.10 -0.92
C ARG A 108 -6.91 19.70 -0.73
N LEU A 109 -6.07 18.77 -0.28
CA LEU A 109 -6.42 17.35 -0.17
C LEU A 109 -6.58 16.86 1.27
N GLY A 110 -6.79 17.75 2.23
CA GLY A 110 -7.00 17.34 3.62
C GLY A 110 -8.12 16.32 3.75
N GLY A 111 -7.86 15.18 4.41
CA GLY A 111 -8.82 14.08 4.58
C GLY A 111 -9.03 13.18 3.35
N ILE A 112 -8.13 13.25 2.36
CA ILE A 112 -8.23 12.40 1.16
C ILE A 112 -8.21 10.91 1.49
N GLU A 113 -7.51 10.50 2.53
CA GLU A 113 -7.43 9.12 3.03
C GLU A 113 -8.80 8.55 3.42
N GLU A 114 -9.73 9.38 3.86
CA GLU A 114 -11.10 9.00 4.21
C GLU A 114 -11.99 8.75 2.99
N LYS A 115 -11.54 9.17 1.84
CA LYS A 115 -12.31 9.18 0.58
C LYS A 115 -11.87 8.09 -0.39
N VAL A 116 -10.94 7.22 0.02
CA VAL A 116 -10.48 6.11 -0.81
C VAL A 116 -11.36 4.89 -0.58
N LYS A 117 -11.83 4.27 -1.67
CA LYS A 117 -12.73 3.11 -1.60
C LYS A 117 -12.45 2.10 -2.71
N ILE A 118 -12.77 0.83 -2.41
CA ILE A 118 -12.90 -0.24 -3.39
C ILE A 118 -14.39 -0.47 -3.62
N VAL A 119 -14.80 -0.56 -4.88
CA VAL A 119 -16.19 -0.84 -5.27
C VAL A 119 -16.25 -2.18 -5.98
N ILE A 120 -17.12 -3.08 -5.53
CA ILE A 120 -17.34 -4.40 -6.11
C ILE A 120 -18.84 -4.57 -6.34
N SER A 121 -19.27 -4.60 -7.60
CA SER A 121 -20.70 -4.79 -7.95
C SER A 121 -21.66 -3.89 -7.15
N GLY A 122 -21.25 -2.63 -6.89
CA GLY A 122 -22.03 -1.65 -6.15
C GLY A 122 -21.82 -1.63 -4.63
N TYR A 123 -21.09 -2.59 -4.07
CA TYR A 123 -20.68 -2.55 -2.65
C TYR A 123 -19.41 -1.71 -2.51
N GLU A 124 -19.43 -0.78 -1.58
CA GLU A 124 -18.30 0.10 -1.28
C GLU A 124 -17.56 -0.33 -0.02
N ILE A 125 -16.24 -0.43 -0.11
CA ILE A 125 -15.33 -0.72 1.00
C ILE A 125 -14.44 0.50 1.16
N TYR A 126 -14.71 1.35 2.13
CA TYR A 126 -13.87 2.50 2.44
C TYR A 126 -12.59 2.05 3.13
N ALA A 127 -11.52 2.77 2.85
CA ALA A 127 -10.26 2.55 3.52
C ALA A 127 -10.37 2.90 5.02
N ASP A 128 -9.85 2.02 5.87
CA ASP A 128 -9.44 2.37 7.22
C ASP A 128 -7.99 2.87 7.15
N TYR A 129 -7.67 3.93 7.87
CA TYR A 129 -6.38 4.62 7.79
C TYR A 129 -5.80 4.81 9.20
N GLU A 130 -4.50 5.06 9.28
CA GLU A 130 -3.83 5.32 10.56
C GLU A 130 -4.35 6.61 11.19
N LYS A 131 -5.00 6.49 12.36
CA LYS A 131 -5.56 7.63 13.12
C LYS A 131 -4.56 8.23 14.10
N ASP A 132 -3.49 7.48 14.41
CA ASP A 132 -2.48 7.87 15.40
C ASP A 132 -1.41 8.80 14.82
N VAL A 133 -1.40 8.96 13.49
CA VAL A 133 -0.48 9.82 12.77
C VAL A 133 -1.29 10.86 12.00
N ASP A 134 -1.09 12.14 12.32
CA ASP A 134 -1.70 13.24 11.57
C ASP A 134 -1.17 13.25 10.13
N ARG A 135 -1.92 12.63 9.21
CA ARG A 135 -1.64 12.67 7.77
C ARG A 135 -2.15 13.95 7.10
N THR A 136 -2.97 14.72 7.81
CA THR A 136 -3.41 16.06 7.44
C THR A 136 -2.93 17.04 8.51
N SER A 137 -2.18 18.08 8.10
CA SER A 137 -1.73 19.11 9.04
C SER A 137 -2.89 19.94 9.59
N SER A 138 -2.67 20.66 10.69
CA SER A 138 -3.65 21.61 11.26
C SER A 138 -4.10 22.69 10.25
N GLU A 139 -3.33 22.92 9.18
CA GLU A 139 -3.65 23.84 8.08
C GLU A 139 -4.41 23.14 6.94
N GLY A 140 -4.82 21.87 7.09
CA GLY A 140 -5.55 21.10 6.09
C GLY A 140 -4.69 20.53 4.94
N LYS A 141 -3.35 20.55 5.07
CA LYS A 141 -2.45 19.98 4.07
C LYS A 141 -2.31 18.48 4.29
N ALA A 142 -2.66 17.68 3.26
CA ALA A 142 -2.46 16.24 3.27
C ALA A 142 -0.98 15.84 3.18
N SER A 143 -0.64 14.66 3.70
CA SER A 143 0.60 13.95 3.38
C SER A 143 0.65 13.57 1.89
N ALA A 144 1.85 13.35 1.36
CA ALA A 144 2.00 12.73 0.03
C ALA A 144 1.92 11.20 0.08
N VAL A 145 1.93 10.61 1.28
CA VAL A 145 1.92 9.16 1.50
C VAL A 145 0.90 8.82 2.58
N HIS A 146 0.01 7.87 2.29
CA HIS A 146 -1.01 7.37 3.21
C HIS A 146 -0.99 5.84 3.23
N PHE A 147 -1.15 5.23 4.41
CA PHE A 147 -1.32 3.80 4.56
C PHE A 147 -2.79 3.47 4.77
N LEU A 148 -3.29 2.54 3.96
CA LEU A 148 -4.71 2.25 3.83
C LEU A 148 -4.97 0.75 4.02
N HIS A 149 -6.06 0.43 4.74
CA HIS A 149 -6.52 -0.93 4.99
C HIS A 149 -7.94 -1.09 4.45
N PHE A 150 -8.17 -2.05 3.59
CA PHE A 150 -9.48 -2.38 3.07
C PHE A 150 -9.91 -3.73 3.64
N LYS A 151 -10.85 -3.72 4.59
CA LYS A 151 -11.34 -4.92 5.28
C LYS A 151 -12.45 -5.59 4.48
N PHE A 152 -12.36 -6.90 4.32
CA PHE A 152 -13.30 -7.70 3.53
C PHE A 152 -14.05 -8.70 4.42
N THR A 153 -15.35 -8.86 4.15
CA THR A 153 -16.13 -10.02 4.61
C THR A 153 -15.91 -11.20 3.68
N ASP A 154 -16.31 -12.41 4.09
CA ASP A 154 -16.20 -13.60 3.24
C ASP A 154 -16.99 -13.47 1.94
N GLU A 155 -18.14 -12.78 1.97
CA GLU A 155 -18.96 -12.49 0.79
C GLU A 155 -18.22 -11.56 -0.17
N LEU A 156 -17.57 -10.52 0.34
CA LEU A 156 -16.81 -9.57 -0.48
C LEU A 156 -15.53 -10.20 -1.04
N ILE A 157 -14.87 -11.12 -0.30
CA ILE A 157 -13.76 -11.91 -0.83
C ILE A 157 -14.20 -12.79 -1.99
N LYS A 158 -15.34 -13.48 -1.86
CA LYS A 158 -15.94 -14.27 -2.96
C LYS A 158 -16.28 -13.39 -4.17
N ALA A 159 -16.88 -12.23 -3.90
CA ALA A 159 -17.22 -11.27 -4.95
C ALA A 159 -15.97 -10.71 -5.65
N PHE A 160 -14.90 -10.43 -4.90
CA PHE A 160 -13.61 -9.98 -5.45
C PHE A 160 -12.95 -11.04 -6.35
N LYS A 161 -13.02 -12.31 -5.95
CA LYS A 161 -12.46 -13.44 -6.70
C LYS A 161 -13.31 -13.81 -7.94
N ASN A 162 -14.57 -13.41 -7.99
CA ASN A 162 -15.46 -13.69 -9.14
C ASN A 162 -15.11 -12.80 -10.34
N LYS A 163 -14.74 -13.42 -11.46
CA LYS A 163 -14.32 -12.72 -12.70
C LYS A 163 -15.45 -11.95 -13.39
N ASP A 164 -16.70 -12.29 -13.13
CA ASP A 164 -17.86 -11.60 -13.71
C ASP A 164 -18.09 -10.22 -13.06
N ASN A 165 -17.51 -9.98 -11.87
CA ASN A 165 -17.65 -8.72 -11.16
C ASN A 165 -16.63 -7.70 -11.66
N ILE A 166 -17.08 -6.46 -11.83
CA ILE A 166 -16.21 -5.32 -12.06
C ILE A 166 -15.73 -4.82 -10.71
N ILE A 167 -14.42 -4.67 -10.56
CA ILE A 167 -13.79 -4.07 -9.39
C ILE A 167 -13.22 -2.71 -9.78
N GLN A 168 -13.56 -1.72 -8.99
CA GLN A 168 -13.09 -0.35 -9.17
C GLN A 168 -12.44 0.15 -7.89
N ILE A 169 -11.45 1.02 -8.02
CA ILE A 169 -10.87 1.74 -6.91
C ILE A 169 -11.04 3.22 -7.17
N GLY A 170 -11.61 3.91 -6.22
CA GLY A 170 -11.97 5.31 -6.34
C GLY A 170 -11.44 6.17 -5.20
N ILE A 171 -11.24 7.44 -5.52
CA ILE A 171 -11.02 8.52 -4.56
C ILE A 171 -12.16 9.50 -4.78
N ASP A 172 -13.01 9.66 -3.77
CA ASP A 172 -14.21 10.51 -3.80
C ASP A 172 -13.99 11.77 -2.96
N HIS A 173 -12.93 12.50 -3.32
CA HIS A 173 -12.58 13.75 -2.66
C HIS A 173 -12.96 14.95 -3.54
N GLU A 174 -13.52 16.02 -2.96
CA GLU A 174 -14.02 17.21 -3.68
C GLU A 174 -12.98 17.79 -4.64
N ALA A 175 -11.72 17.89 -4.22
CA ALA A 175 -10.62 18.41 -5.04
C ALA A 175 -9.95 17.32 -5.90
N TYR A 176 -10.32 16.04 -5.76
CA TYR A 176 -9.72 14.92 -6.49
C TYR A 176 -10.66 13.73 -6.59
N GLY A 177 -11.61 13.80 -7.51
CA GLY A 177 -12.57 12.72 -7.78
C GLY A 177 -12.14 11.88 -8.98
N HIS A 178 -11.69 10.63 -8.74
CA HIS A 178 -11.25 9.71 -9.79
C HIS A 178 -11.63 8.27 -9.47
N LEU A 179 -11.84 7.48 -10.54
CA LEU A 179 -12.18 6.06 -10.45
C LEU A 179 -11.35 5.27 -11.48
N SER A 180 -10.76 4.16 -11.07
CA SER A 180 -9.99 3.26 -11.93
C SER A 180 -10.53 1.84 -11.86
N ILE A 181 -10.58 1.16 -13.00
CA ILE A 181 -10.99 -0.24 -13.09
C ILE A 181 -9.77 -1.12 -12.81
N VAL A 182 -9.95 -2.11 -11.94
CA VAL A 182 -8.93 -3.12 -11.62
C VAL A 182 -8.91 -4.15 -12.75
N SER A 183 -7.79 -4.29 -13.45
CA SER A 183 -7.62 -5.30 -14.50
C SER A 183 -7.61 -6.73 -13.90
N ASP A 184 -7.92 -7.72 -14.73
CA ASP A 184 -7.92 -9.13 -14.30
C ASP A 184 -6.57 -9.57 -13.73
N ARG A 185 -5.46 -9.13 -14.30
CA ARG A 185 -4.11 -9.45 -13.80
C ARG A 185 -3.85 -8.88 -12.42
N VAL A 186 -4.23 -7.63 -12.19
CA VAL A 186 -4.12 -7.00 -10.87
C VAL A 186 -5.04 -7.72 -9.87
N ARG A 187 -6.29 -8.01 -10.26
CA ARG A 187 -7.24 -8.78 -9.44
C ARG A 187 -6.68 -10.13 -9.03
N GLU A 188 -6.18 -10.92 -9.99
CA GLU A 188 -5.60 -12.24 -9.73
C GLU A 188 -4.41 -12.17 -8.78
N GLU A 189 -3.57 -11.16 -8.91
CA GLU A 189 -2.44 -10.93 -8.01
C GLU A 189 -2.92 -10.58 -6.59
N LEU A 190 -3.82 -9.59 -6.47
CA LEU A 190 -4.32 -9.15 -5.16
C LEU A 190 -5.17 -10.22 -4.46
N ALA A 191 -5.88 -11.07 -5.22
CA ALA A 191 -6.68 -12.16 -4.67
C ALA A 191 -5.86 -13.20 -3.89
N LYS A 192 -4.53 -13.25 -4.08
CA LYS A 192 -3.61 -14.13 -3.34
C LYS A 192 -3.49 -13.74 -1.85
N GLU A 193 -3.82 -12.50 -1.52
CA GLU A 193 -3.79 -12.02 -0.14
C GLU A 193 -4.96 -12.57 0.70
N PHE A 194 -6.02 -13.06 0.08
CA PHE A 194 -7.16 -13.62 0.79
C PHE A 194 -7.00 -15.13 1.06
N ILE A 195 -7.29 -15.53 2.31
CA ILE A 195 -7.33 -16.92 2.76
C ILE A 195 -8.68 -17.56 2.38
#